data_38e0625ca1ab70d9d0f3721c6e457ac8
#
_entry.id   38e0625ca1ab70d9d0f3721c6e457ac8
#
_cell.length_a   1.000
_cell.length_b   1.000
_cell.length_c   1.000
_cell.angle_alpha   90.00
_cell.angle_beta   90.00
_cell.angle_gamma   90.00
#
_symmetry.space_group_name_H-M   'P 1'
#
loop_
_entity.id
_entity.type
_entity.pdbx_description
1 polymer ?
#
loop_
_entity_poly.entity_id
_entity_poly.type
_entity_poly.pdbx_seq_one_letter_code
_entity_poly.pdbx_strand_id
1 'polypeptide(L)'
;MYPNFTHEVSPQPPRVGQVTITLKGTDVTKKPVTGARVTLEANMSHPGMAPVFADAKETEPGSYTSIMTLSMAGDWYIVAHVTLPDSRKVDHQFEIKGVRS
;
A
#
# COMPACT_ATOMS: atom_id res chain seq x y z
N MET A 1 -6.17 -10.63 -17.56
CA MET A 1 -7.05 -10.08 -16.54
C MET A 1 -6.26 -9.75 -15.29
N TYR A 2 -6.59 -8.62 -14.68
CA TYR A 2 -5.85 -8.16 -13.52
C TYR A 2 -6.51 -8.61 -12.25
N PRO A 3 -5.73 -8.94 -11.21
CA PRO A 3 -6.29 -9.21 -9.90
C PRO A 3 -6.88 -7.94 -9.29
N ASN A 4 -7.80 -8.12 -8.35
CA ASN A 4 -8.38 -7.03 -7.58
C ASN A 4 -7.62 -6.84 -6.27
N PHE A 5 -7.35 -5.60 -5.92
CA PHE A 5 -6.69 -5.26 -4.66
C PHE A 5 -7.58 -4.34 -3.85
N THR A 6 -7.62 -4.59 -2.55
CA THR A 6 -8.23 -3.70 -1.57
C THR A 6 -7.18 -3.31 -0.54
N HIS A 7 -7.41 -2.22 0.18
CA HIS A 7 -6.44 -1.74 1.14
C HIS A 7 -7.13 -1.35 2.45
N GLU A 8 -6.37 -1.46 3.52
CA GLU A 8 -6.77 -0.99 4.84
C GLU A 8 -5.61 -0.23 5.46
N VAL A 9 -5.92 0.85 6.17
CA VAL A 9 -4.93 1.70 6.83
C VAL A 9 -5.29 1.81 8.30
N SER A 10 -4.33 1.60 9.17
CA SER A 10 -4.52 1.70 10.61
C SER A 10 -3.40 2.58 11.19
N PRO A 11 -3.67 3.48 12.15
CA PRO A 11 -4.95 3.75 12.80
C PRO A 11 -5.92 4.54 11.93
N GLN A 12 -7.18 4.55 12.35
CA GLN A 12 -8.21 5.40 11.76
C GLN A 12 -8.81 6.28 12.86
N PRO A 13 -8.83 7.59 12.69
CA PRO A 13 -8.27 8.36 11.57
C PRO A 13 -6.73 8.27 11.54
N PRO A 14 -6.11 8.45 10.35
CA PRO A 14 -4.66 8.34 10.22
C PRO A 14 -3.95 9.52 10.90
N ARG A 15 -2.77 9.23 11.47
CA ARG A 15 -1.97 10.23 12.18
C ARG A 15 -0.53 10.19 11.71
N VAL A 16 0.16 11.31 11.89
CA VAL A 16 1.60 11.38 11.70
C VAL A 16 2.28 10.34 12.59
N GLY A 17 3.26 9.66 12.04
CA GLY A 17 3.96 8.57 12.69
C GLY A 17 3.77 7.29 11.91
N GLN A 18 3.83 6.16 12.60
CA GLN A 18 3.72 4.87 11.96
C GLN A 18 2.27 4.54 11.63
N VAL A 19 2.06 4.11 10.39
CA VAL A 19 0.77 3.56 9.94
C VAL A 19 1.01 2.15 9.42
N THR A 20 0.03 1.29 9.63
CA THR A 20 0.04 -0.07 9.06
C THR A 20 -0.88 -0.10 7.87
N ILE A 21 -0.36 -0.54 6.74
CA ILE A 21 -1.12 -0.65 5.49
C ILE A 21 -1.19 -2.12 5.13
N THR A 22 -2.41 -2.62 4.94
CA THR A 22 -2.65 -3.99 4.51
C THR A 22 -3.27 -3.97 3.14
N LEU A 23 -2.63 -4.64 2.20
CA LEU A 23 -3.12 -4.80 0.84
C LEU A 23 -3.59 -6.24 0.66
N LYS A 24 -4.82 -6.42 0.23
CA LYS A 24 -5.37 -7.76 -0.04
C LYS A 24 -5.63 -7.91 -1.52
N GLY A 25 -5.13 -9.00 -2.10
CA GLY A 25 -5.30 -9.28 -3.50
C GLY A 25 -6.04 -10.59 -3.75
N THR A 26 -6.98 -10.54 -4.68
CA THR A 26 -7.69 -11.75 -5.16
C THR A 26 -7.64 -11.78 -6.67
N ASP A 27 -7.56 -12.99 -7.23
CA ASP A 27 -7.61 -13.17 -8.68
C ASP A 27 -9.07 -13.21 -9.17
N VAL A 28 -9.23 -13.44 -10.47
CA VAL A 28 -10.56 -13.44 -11.09
C VAL A 28 -11.46 -14.56 -10.59
N THR A 29 -10.88 -15.60 -9.98
CA THR A 29 -11.63 -16.71 -9.39
C THR A 29 -11.83 -16.54 -7.88
N LYS A 30 -11.50 -15.36 -7.37
CA LYS A 30 -11.58 -14.99 -5.95
C LYS A 30 -10.62 -15.76 -5.05
N LYS A 31 -9.57 -16.33 -5.63
CA LYS A 31 -8.50 -16.94 -4.86
C LYS A 31 -7.49 -15.88 -4.46
N PRO A 32 -6.85 -16.04 -3.28
CA PRO A 32 -5.84 -15.08 -2.86
C PRO A 32 -4.64 -15.06 -3.82
N VAL A 33 -4.13 -13.86 -4.08
CA VAL A 33 -2.90 -13.68 -4.85
C VAL A 33 -1.72 -13.88 -3.90
N THR A 34 -1.07 -15.04 -4.00
CA THR A 34 0.06 -15.39 -3.13
C THR A 34 1.38 -15.24 -3.87
N GLY A 35 2.46 -15.06 -3.10
CA GLY A 35 3.81 -15.06 -3.66
C GLY A 35 4.16 -13.82 -4.48
N ALA A 36 3.40 -12.75 -4.37
CA ALA A 36 3.72 -11.50 -5.05
C ALA A 36 4.75 -10.71 -4.26
N ARG A 37 5.46 -9.83 -4.95
CA ARG A 37 6.33 -8.84 -4.31
C ARG A 37 5.62 -7.50 -4.31
N VAL A 38 5.49 -6.90 -3.14
CA VAL A 38 4.75 -5.65 -2.98
C VAL A 38 5.67 -4.61 -2.35
N THR A 39 5.80 -3.47 -3.02
CA THR A 39 6.51 -2.29 -2.52
C THR A 39 5.55 -1.13 -2.52
N LEU A 40 5.47 -0.41 -1.41
CA LEU A 40 4.62 0.76 -1.28
C LEU A 40 5.45 2.03 -1.44
N GLU A 41 4.91 2.96 -2.20
CA GLU A 41 5.50 4.28 -2.39
C GLU A 41 4.53 5.32 -1.88
N ALA A 42 4.97 6.14 -0.92
CA ALA A 42 4.14 7.20 -0.35
C ALA A 42 4.64 8.56 -0.80
N ASN A 43 3.74 9.35 -1.36
CA ASN A 43 4.05 10.68 -1.88
C ASN A 43 3.10 11.71 -1.30
N MET A 44 3.60 12.92 -1.09
CA MET A 44 2.76 14.07 -0.79
C MET A 44 2.75 15.02 -1.99
N SER A 45 1.71 15.86 -2.06
CA SER A 45 1.60 16.86 -3.12
C SER A 45 2.51 18.08 -2.91
N HIS A 46 3.34 18.10 -1.89
CA HIS A 46 4.25 19.20 -1.61
C HIS A 46 5.50 19.13 -2.48
N PRO A 47 5.89 20.24 -3.14
CA PRO A 47 7.13 20.26 -3.88
C PRO A 47 8.34 20.01 -2.97
N GLY A 48 9.32 19.27 -3.50
CA GLY A 48 10.56 18.99 -2.77
C GLY A 48 10.51 17.84 -1.80
N MET A 49 9.36 17.19 -1.66
CA MET A 49 9.25 16.00 -0.81
C MET A 49 9.70 14.76 -1.58
N ALA A 50 10.65 14.04 -1.02
CA ALA A 50 11.05 12.75 -1.59
C ALA A 50 10.02 11.69 -1.21
N PRO A 51 9.75 10.73 -2.11
CA PRO A 51 8.84 9.64 -1.78
C PRO A 51 9.44 8.74 -0.69
N VAL A 52 8.56 8.13 0.11
CA VAL A 52 8.92 7.16 1.12
C VAL A 52 8.55 5.78 0.59
N PHE A 53 9.47 4.83 0.67
CA PHE A 53 9.25 3.46 0.20
C PHE A 53 9.25 2.50 1.38
N ALA A 54 8.41 1.48 1.30
CA ALA A 54 8.39 0.39 2.27
C ALA A 54 7.97 -0.90 1.58
N ASP A 55 8.64 -1.98 1.95
CA ASP A 55 8.25 -3.31 1.46
C ASP A 55 7.13 -3.86 2.31
N ALA A 56 6.18 -4.53 1.67
CA ALA A 56 5.12 -5.26 2.36
C ALA A 56 5.46 -6.74 2.40
N LYS A 57 5.06 -7.39 3.48
CA LYS A 57 5.26 -8.84 3.66
C LYS A 57 3.93 -9.54 3.63
N GLU A 58 3.90 -10.69 2.98
CA GLU A 58 2.71 -11.55 2.99
C GLU A 58 2.56 -12.16 4.37
N THR A 59 1.50 -11.79 5.08
CA THR A 59 1.23 -12.26 6.44
C THR A 59 0.20 -13.39 6.46
N GLU A 60 -0.72 -13.38 5.51
CA GLU A 60 -1.67 -14.44 5.26
C GLU A 60 -1.80 -14.58 3.75
N PRO A 61 -2.29 -15.70 3.22
CA PRO A 61 -2.42 -15.85 1.78
C PRO A 61 -3.20 -14.67 1.16
N GLY A 62 -2.55 -13.94 0.27
CA GLY A 62 -3.13 -12.79 -0.41
C GLY A 62 -3.15 -11.50 0.40
N SER A 63 -2.67 -11.48 1.64
CA SER A 63 -2.59 -10.29 2.48
C SER A 63 -1.15 -9.84 2.66
N TYR A 64 -0.88 -8.59 2.32
CA TYR A 64 0.47 -8.00 2.38
C TYR A 64 0.43 -6.80 3.31
N THR A 65 1.25 -6.84 4.36
CA THR A 65 1.24 -5.81 5.40
C THR A 65 2.55 -5.07 5.42
N SER A 66 2.47 -3.75 5.52
CA SER A 66 3.64 -2.87 5.62
C SER A 66 3.42 -1.85 6.71
N ILE A 67 4.52 -1.44 7.34
CA ILE A 67 4.52 -0.32 8.29
C ILE A 67 5.26 0.81 7.61
N MET A 68 4.61 1.97 7.51
CA MET A 68 5.19 3.17 6.93
C MET A 68 5.17 4.30 7.94
N THR A 69 6.14 5.19 7.84
CA THR A 69 6.17 6.40 8.64
C THR A 69 5.70 7.56 7.78
N LEU A 70 4.58 8.18 8.17
CA LEU A 70 4.08 9.40 7.56
C LEU A 70 4.60 10.57 8.38
N SER A 71 5.51 11.33 7.80
CA SER A 71 6.27 12.33 8.55
C SER A 71 5.55 13.68 8.68
N MET A 72 4.49 13.89 7.93
CA MET A 72 3.78 15.19 7.93
C MET A 72 2.28 14.95 7.86
N ALA A 73 1.55 15.89 8.46
CA ALA A 73 0.09 15.92 8.34
C ALA A 73 -0.31 16.34 6.92
N GLY A 74 -1.48 15.92 6.48
CA GLY A 74 -2.01 16.24 5.17
C GLY A 74 -2.45 15.02 4.39
N ASP A 75 -2.53 15.17 3.08
CA ASP A 75 -2.96 14.08 2.21
C ASP A 75 -1.75 13.39 1.59
N TRP A 76 -1.76 12.07 1.64
CA TRP A 76 -0.71 11.23 1.07
C TRP A 76 -1.27 10.41 -0.07
N TYR A 77 -0.44 10.20 -1.08
CA TYR A 77 -0.78 9.39 -2.24
C TYR A 77 0.09 8.15 -2.21
N ILE A 78 -0.55 6.99 -2.17
CA ILE A 78 0.14 5.72 -2.04
C ILE A 78 0.02 4.95 -3.35
N VAL A 79 1.15 4.44 -3.83
CA VAL A 79 1.17 3.53 -4.98
C VAL A 79 1.74 2.21 -4.50
N ALA A 80 0.95 1.16 -4.63
CA ALA A 80 1.41 -0.19 -4.37
C ALA A 80 1.92 -0.79 -5.67
N HIS A 81 3.21 -1.04 -5.74
CA HIS A 81 3.84 -1.69 -6.88
C HIS A 81 3.87 -3.18 -6.63
N VAL A 82 3.08 -3.92 -7.36
CA VAL A 82 2.92 -5.36 -7.18
C VAL A 82 3.56 -6.09 -8.34
N THR A 83 4.49 -6.99 -8.05
CA THR A 83 5.05 -7.90 -9.05
C THR A 83 4.47 -9.28 -8.76
N LEU A 84 3.67 -9.77 -9.69
CA LEU A 84 3.01 -11.06 -9.56
C LEU A 84 4.03 -12.20 -9.75
N PRO A 85 3.72 -13.42 -9.29
CA PRO A 85 4.64 -14.55 -9.43
C PRO A 85 5.03 -14.85 -10.88
N ASP A 86 4.19 -14.50 -11.85
CA ASP A 86 4.49 -14.67 -13.27
C ASP A 86 5.23 -13.47 -13.88
N SER A 87 5.75 -12.58 -13.05
CA SER A 87 6.51 -11.37 -13.42
C SER A 87 5.68 -10.23 -14.00
N ARG A 88 4.36 -10.35 -14.06
CA ARG A 88 3.51 -9.22 -14.44
C ARG A 88 3.49 -8.19 -13.33
N LYS A 89 3.45 -6.92 -13.72
CA LYS A 89 3.44 -5.79 -12.78
C LYS A 89 2.08 -5.13 -12.78
N VAL A 90 1.55 -4.89 -11.59
CA VAL A 90 0.27 -4.22 -11.38
C VAL A 90 0.48 -3.13 -10.35
N ASP A 91 -0.05 -1.95 -10.60
CA ASP A 91 -0.03 -0.85 -9.64
C ASP A 91 -1.44 -0.66 -9.08
N HIS A 92 -1.50 -0.43 -7.77
CA HIS A 92 -2.74 -0.09 -7.08
C HIS A 92 -2.51 1.24 -6.36
N GLN A 93 -3.31 2.24 -6.70
CA GLN A 93 -3.16 3.58 -6.13
C GLN A 93 -4.31 3.89 -5.18
N PHE A 94 -3.99 4.54 -4.08
CA PHE A 94 -5.01 5.02 -3.16
C PHE A 94 -4.47 6.23 -2.39
N GLU A 95 -5.39 6.94 -1.72
CA GLU A 95 -5.04 8.11 -0.94
C GLU A 95 -5.23 7.82 0.55
N ILE A 96 -4.36 8.40 1.38
CA ILE A 96 -4.57 8.50 2.82
C ILE A 96 -4.82 9.97 3.11
N LYS A 97 -6.08 10.33 3.25
CA LYS A 97 -6.48 11.72 3.42
C LYS A 97 -6.56 12.11 4.89
N GLY A 98 -6.24 13.37 5.15
CA GLY A 98 -6.45 13.96 6.46
C GLY A 98 -5.57 13.38 7.55
N VAL A 99 -4.33 13.06 7.23
CA VAL A 99 -3.36 12.62 8.23
C VAL A 99 -3.17 13.75 9.24
N ARG A 100 -3.41 13.45 10.51
CA ARG A 100 -3.38 14.42 11.60
C ARG A 100 -2.05 14.38 12.35
N SER A 101 -1.64 15.56 12.78
CA SER A 101 -0.46 15.67 13.63
C SER A 101 -0.74 15.28 15.08
#